data_1ac535c133d6aff127609a6610a20c66
#
_entry.id   1ac535c133d6aff127609a6610a20c66
#
_cell.length_a   1.000
_cell.length_b   1.000
_cell.length_c   1.000
_cell.angle_alpha   90.00
_cell.angle_beta   90.00
_cell.angle_gamma   90.00
#
_symmetry.space_group_name_H-M   'P 1'
#
loop_
_entity.id
_entity.type
_entity.pdbx_description
1 polymer ?
#
loop_
_entity_poly.entity_id
_entity_poly.type
_entity_poly.pdbx_seq_one_letter_code
_entity_poly.pdbx_strand_id
1 'polypeptide(L)'
;IWQSRRVPKLVALDIPGGELFVSSLQKIWDQGNAAFPVDQRLPLEERRKLIERMGASKVISPDSEQERKGYPVEDGDALVVATSGTGGSPKGVVLTHDAVAASAKMTTDSLLVDPSSDRWLCCIPVSHIGGLSVVTRALLTGTEVEVHSEFSASACEKSARSGSTLVSLVVTAMRRIDVSLFRKVLVGGSSIPVDLPPNAIATYGMTETASGVVYDGFPLEGVEIKISDGQILIKSPSLLRCYRNGVSPFTDEGWFPTGDSGEFEEDGKLKV
;
A
#
# COMPACT_ATOMS: atom_id res chain seq x y z
N ILE A 1 31.86 24.69 4.22
CA ILE A 1 30.78 24.65 5.23
C ILE A 1 30.11 23.30 5.04
N TRP A 2 30.44 22.32 5.88
CA TRP A 2 29.80 21.01 5.90
C TRP A 2 28.40 21.19 6.51
N GLN A 3 27.35 21.30 5.69
CA GLN A 3 26.00 21.06 6.18
C GLN A 3 25.96 19.60 6.61
N SER A 4 25.76 19.34 7.90
CA SER A 4 25.53 17.98 8.39
C SER A 4 24.34 17.40 7.60
N ARG A 5 24.58 16.37 6.78
CA ARG A 5 23.50 15.66 6.09
C ARG A 5 22.50 15.22 7.16
N ARG A 6 21.29 15.72 7.07
CA ARG A 6 20.21 15.32 7.99
C ARG A 6 19.97 13.83 7.79
N VAL A 7 20.06 13.07 8.87
CA VAL A 7 19.80 11.64 8.84
C VAL A 7 18.27 11.43 8.82
N PRO A 8 17.70 10.78 7.78
CA PRO A 8 16.26 10.58 7.67
C PRO A 8 15.73 9.71 8.82
N LYS A 9 14.55 10.07 9.33
CA LYS A 9 13.89 9.39 10.44
C LYS A 9 12.78 8.47 9.94
N LEU A 10 12.54 7.38 10.69
CA LEU A 10 11.27 6.67 10.59
C LEU A 10 10.28 7.29 11.57
N VAL A 11 9.14 7.76 11.07
CA VAL A 11 8.08 8.40 11.85
C VAL A 11 6.85 7.49 11.86
N ALA A 12 6.47 7.00 13.03
CA ALA A 12 5.26 6.21 13.19
C ALA A 12 4.02 7.12 13.20
N LEU A 13 3.04 6.78 12.37
CA LEU A 13 1.71 7.40 12.34
C LEU A 13 0.75 6.53 13.15
N ASP A 14 0.65 6.81 14.46
CA ASP A 14 -0.29 6.15 15.38
C ASP A 14 -1.62 6.91 15.41
N ILE A 15 -2.20 7.11 14.20
CA ILE A 15 -3.44 7.83 13.94
C ILE A 15 -4.32 7.04 12.98
N PRO A 16 -5.66 7.12 13.11
CA PRO A 16 -6.58 6.49 12.16
C PRO A 16 -6.52 7.16 10.77
N GLY A 17 -7.08 6.47 9.77
CA GLY A 17 -7.32 7.08 8.46
C GLY A 17 -8.18 8.36 8.56
N GLY A 18 -7.91 9.32 7.71
CA GLY A 18 -8.58 10.63 7.68
C GLY A 18 -7.65 11.75 7.22
N GLU A 19 -8.12 12.99 7.24
CA GLU A 19 -7.35 14.17 6.79
C GLU A 19 -6.05 14.37 7.56
N LEU A 20 -6.05 14.09 8.88
CA LEU A 20 -4.85 14.19 9.71
C LEU A 20 -3.79 13.17 9.27
N PHE A 21 -4.20 11.94 8.88
CA PHE A 21 -3.28 10.94 8.36
C PHE A 21 -2.63 11.42 7.05
N VAL A 22 -3.46 11.89 6.11
CA VAL A 22 -2.99 12.37 4.79
C VAL A 22 -2.00 13.52 4.94
N SER A 23 -2.36 14.54 5.70
CA SER A 23 -1.53 15.73 5.93
C SER A 23 -0.24 15.40 6.70
N SER A 24 -0.30 14.47 7.66
CA SER A 24 0.89 14.01 8.39
C SER A 24 1.84 13.21 7.50
N LEU A 25 1.31 12.32 6.65
CA LEU A 25 2.11 11.57 5.68
C LEU A 25 2.87 12.52 4.75
N GLN A 26 2.16 13.49 4.17
CA GLN A 26 2.77 14.50 3.29
C GLN A 26 3.86 15.30 4.02
N LYS A 27 3.57 15.79 5.23
CA LYS A 27 4.55 16.53 6.05
C LYS A 27 5.81 15.70 6.36
N ILE A 28 5.66 14.38 6.60
CA ILE A 28 6.79 13.47 6.82
C ILE A 28 7.67 13.41 5.58
N TRP A 29 7.06 13.23 4.40
CA TRP A 29 7.76 13.17 3.14
C TRP A 29 8.44 14.48 2.77
N ASP A 30 7.77 15.63 2.93
CA ASP A 30 8.34 16.96 2.72
C ASP A 30 9.58 17.22 3.59
N GLN A 31 9.65 16.54 4.73
CA GLN A 31 10.79 16.56 5.63
C GLN A 31 11.89 15.55 5.27
N GLY A 32 11.77 14.79 4.19
CA GLY A 32 12.72 13.75 3.80
C GLY A 32 12.79 12.57 4.78
N ASN A 33 11.68 12.27 5.45
CA ASN A 33 11.54 11.15 6.38
C ASN A 33 10.64 10.07 5.79
N ALA A 34 10.74 8.83 6.30
CA ALA A 34 9.80 7.75 5.96
C ALA A 34 8.69 7.62 7.00
N ALA A 35 7.49 7.26 6.54
CA ALA A 35 6.34 7.02 7.40
C ALA A 35 6.15 5.53 7.70
N PHE A 36 5.71 5.24 8.91
CA PHE A 36 5.27 3.93 9.36
C PHE A 36 3.84 3.99 9.87
N PRO A 37 2.83 3.66 9.06
CA PRO A 37 1.44 3.59 9.49
C PRO A 37 1.21 2.46 10.49
N VAL A 38 0.63 2.79 11.65
CA VAL A 38 0.37 1.84 12.74
C VAL A 38 -1.08 1.36 12.67
N ASP A 39 -1.30 0.05 12.76
CA ASP A 39 -2.64 -0.52 12.73
C ASP A 39 -3.44 -0.17 13.99
N GLN A 40 -4.45 0.68 13.83
CA GLN A 40 -5.27 1.18 14.92
C GLN A 40 -6.21 0.11 15.53
N ARG A 41 -6.37 -1.03 14.85
CA ARG A 41 -7.15 -2.17 15.35
C ARG A 41 -6.39 -2.98 16.40
N LEU A 42 -5.08 -2.82 16.47
CA LEU A 42 -4.25 -3.45 17.50
C LEU A 42 -4.47 -2.77 18.86
N PRO A 43 -4.45 -3.55 19.96
CA PRO A 43 -4.39 -2.99 21.31
C PRO A 43 -3.20 -2.04 21.48
N LEU A 44 -3.35 -1.02 22.32
CA LEU A 44 -2.32 0.01 22.52
C LEU A 44 -0.93 -0.57 22.82
N GLU A 45 -0.86 -1.62 23.63
CA GLU A 45 0.40 -2.28 24.00
C GLU A 45 1.07 -2.97 22.80
N GLU A 46 0.29 -3.58 21.93
CA GLU A 46 0.80 -4.21 20.71
C GLU A 46 1.26 -3.15 19.70
N ARG A 47 0.55 -2.01 19.60
CA ARG A 47 1.03 -0.87 18.78
C ARG A 47 2.38 -0.34 19.28
N ARG A 48 2.55 -0.19 20.59
CA ARG A 48 3.82 0.25 21.21
C ARG A 48 4.96 -0.71 20.89
N LYS A 49 4.75 -2.01 21.04
CA LYS A 49 5.73 -3.06 20.71
C LYS A 49 6.08 -3.05 19.22
N LEU A 50 5.08 -2.85 18.35
CA LEU A 50 5.29 -2.79 16.91
C LEU A 50 6.12 -1.55 16.51
N ILE A 51 5.81 -0.38 17.09
CA ILE A 51 6.56 0.87 16.89
C ILE A 51 8.02 0.71 17.31
N GLU A 52 8.25 0.10 18.47
CA GLU A 52 9.58 -0.18 18.99
C GLU A 52 10.35 -1.14 18.07
N ARG A 53 9.71 -2.22 17.65
CA ARG A 53 10.29 -3.21 16.74
C ARG A 53 10.69 -2.60 15.39
N MET A 54 9.87 -1.74 14.81
CA MET A 54 10.19 -1.04 13.56
C MET A 54 11.26 0.03 13.77
N GLY A 55 11.60 0.38 15.00
CA GLY A 55 12.63 1.36 15.34
C GLY A 55 12.27 2.77 14.91
N ALA A 56 11.00 3.15 15.03
CA ALA A 56 10.58 4.50 14.77
C ALA A 56 11.18 5.46 15.82
N SER A 57 11.78 6.56 15.35
CA SER A 57 12.41 7.57 16.21
C SER A 57 11.49 8.73 16.55
N LYS A 58 10.30 8.76 15.93
CA LYS A 58 9.22 9.70 16.26
C LYS A 58 7.89 9.01 16.13
N VAL A 59 6.93 9.39 16.98
CA VAL A 59 5.52 8.93 16.90
C VAL A 59 4.63 10.16 16.83
N ILE A 60 3.70 10.15 15.87
CA ILE A 60 2.63 11.13 15.76
C ILE A 60 1.34 10.42 16.15
N SER A 61 0.68 10.92 17.18
CA SER A 61 -0.65 10.51 17.64
C SER A 61 -1.63 11.68 17.49
N PRO A 62 -2.96 11.50 17.60
CA PRO A 62 -3.93 12.58 17.39
C PRO A 62 -3.62 13.86 18.18
N ASP A 63 -3.15 13.72 19.42
CA ASP A 63 -2.97 14.84 20.34
C ASP A 63 -1.51 15.09 20.71
N SER A 64 -0.54 14.35 20.14
CA SER A 64 0.86 14.47 20.53
C SER A 64 1.85 14.04 19.47
N GLU A 65 3.03 14.64 19.52
CA GLU A 65 4.23 14.19 18.81
C GLU A 65 5.32 13.87 19.85
N GLN A 66 5.91 12.68 19.75
CA GLN A 66 6.91 12.21 20.70
C GLN A 66 8.17 11.72 19.99
N GLU A 67 9.33 12.29 20.34
CA GLU A 67 10.62 11.75 19.94
C GLU A 67 10.95 10.49 20.77
N ARG A 68 11.58 9.51 20.11
CA ARG A 68 11.96 8.24 20.73
C ARG A 68 13.35 7.80 20.29
N LYS A 69 13.90 6.86 21.03
CA LYS A 69 15.08 6.13 20.56
C LYS A 69 14.65 5.18 19.43
N GLY A 70 15.25 5.34 18.27
CA GLY A 70 15.00 4.53 17.10
C GLY A 70 16.25 4.45 16.24
N TYR A 71 16.12 3.89 15.04
CA TYR A 71 17.20 3.84 14.06
C TYR A 71 16.75 4.40 12.71
N PRO A 72 17.68 5.01 11.96
CA PRO A 72 17.34 5.78 10.76
C PRO A 72 16.80 4.89 9.65
N VAL A 73 16.25 5.52 8.63
CA VAL A 73 16.00 4.99 7.30
C VAL A 73 17.06 5.52 6.35
N GLU A 74 17.13 4.98 5.14
CA GLU A 74 18.01 5.52 4.10
C GLU A 74 17.36 6.70 3.39
N ASP A 75 18.19 7.51 2.76
CA ASP A 75 17.72 8.59 1.90
C ASP A 75 16.93 8.00 0.72
N GLY A 76 15.76 8.57 0.46
CA GLY A 76 14.84 8.03 -0.54
C GLY A 76 13.82 7.00 -0.04
N ASP A 77 13.92 6.49 1.21
CA ASP A 77 12.88 5.67 1.80
C ASP A 77 11.62 6.51 2.08
N ALA A 78 10.46 6.02 1.63
CA ALA A 78 9.17 6.69 1.78
C ALA A 78 8.30 6.07 2.89
N LEU A 79 8.30 4.73 2.94
CA LEU A 79 7.40 3.97 3.80
C LEU A 79 8.11 2.77 4.41
N VAL A 80 7.71 2.45 5.64
CA VAL A 80 7.89 1.11 6.22
C VAL A 80 6.50 0.57 6.53
N VAL A 81 6.15 -0.58 5.96
CA VAL A 81 4.83 -1.19 6.18
C VAL A 81 5.01 -2.54 6.87
N ALA A 82 4.35 -2.72 8.01
CA ALA A 82 4.42 -3.99 8.74
C ALA A 82 3.55 -5.06 8.08
N THR A 83 4.10 -6.26 7.93
CA THR A 83 3.38 -7.46 7.46
C THR A 83 3.43 -8.57 8.50
N SER A 84 2.42 -9.45 8.51
CA SER A 84 2.44 -10.67 9.31
C SER A 84 3.47 -11.64 8.71
N GLY A 85 4.69 -11.64 9.23
CA GLY A 85 5.71 -12.58 8.77
C GLY A 85 5.33 -14.04 9.03
N THR A 86 5.70 -14.94 8.12
CA THR A 86 5.47 -16.39 8.21
C THR A 86 6.02 -17.05 9.49
N GLY A 87 6.86 -16.36 10.26
CA GLY A 87 7.43 -16.80 11.56
C GLY A 87 6.75 -16.16 12.79
N GLY A 88 5.54 -15.59 12.67
CA GLY A 88 4.80 -14.98 13.80
C GLY A 88 5.34 -13.62 14.26
N SER A 89 6.44 -13.15 13.69
CA SER A 89 7.03 -11.85 13.97
C SER A 89 6.81 -10.88 12.81
N PRO A 90 6.19 -9.70 13.02
CA PRO A 90 6.00 -8.72 11.97
C PRO A 90 7.32 -8.32 11.29
N LYS A 91 7.32 -8.31 9.94
CA LYS A 91 8.42 -7.78 9.12
C LYS A 91 8.06 -6.37 8.69
N GLY A 92 9.02 -5.46 8.62
CA GLY A 92 8.84 -4.14 8.02
C GLY A 92 9.30 -4.17 6.56
N VAL A 93 8.42 -3.92 5.63
CA VAL A 93 8.73 -3.76 4.21
C VAL A 93 9.12 -2.32 3.97
N VAL A 94 10.31 -2.08 3.44
CA VAL A 94 10.83 -0.73 3.14
C VAL A 94 10.57 -0.42 1.67
N LEU A 95 9.75 0.62 1.43
CA LEU A 95 9.41 1.11 0.10
C LEU A 95 10.04 2.50 -0.11
N THR A 96 10.71 2.67 -1.24
CA THR A 96 11.28 3.97 -1.64
C THR A 96 10.23 4.87 -2.27
N HIS A 97 10.50 6.18 -2.35
CA HIS A 97 9.66 7.12 -3.09
C HIS A 97 9.49 6.69 -4.56
N ASP A 98 10.56 6.20 -5.20
CA ASP A 98 10.50 5.71 -6.58
C ASP A 98 9.59 4.50 -6.72
N ALA A 99 9.67 3.53 -5.80
CA ALA A 99 8.80 2.36 -5.82
C ALA A 99 7.32 2.71 -5.63
N VAL A 100 7.03 3.62 -4.68
CA VAL A 100 5.66 4.10 -4.43
C VAL A 100 5.13 4.90 -5.61
N ALA A 101 5.96 5.75 -6.24
CA ALA A 101 5.59 6.51 -7.43
C ALA A 101 5.35 5.60 -8.65
N ALA A 102 6.19 4.59 -8.85
CA ALA A 102 5.99 3.59 -9.90
C ALA A 102 4.66 2.85 -9.73
N SER A 103 4.35 2.39 -8.51
CA SER A 103 3.07 1.75 -8.20
C SER A 103 1.87 2.68 -8.47
N ALA A 104 1.97 3.95 -8.06
CA ALA A 104 0.95 4.95 -8.30
C ALA A 104 0.71 5.15 -9.80
N LYS A 105 1.78 5.32 -10.57
CA LYS A 105 1.72 5.52 -12.02
C LYS A 105 1.10 4.31 -12.74
N MET A 106 1.61 3.11 -12.50
CA MET A 106 1.11 1.88 -13.13
C MET A 106 -0.39 1.69 -12.94
N THR A 107 -0.89 1.91 -11.71
CA THR A 107 -2.33 1.81 -11.44
C THR A 107 -3.11 2.93 -12.13
N THR A 108 -2.62 4.17 -12.07
CA THR A 108 -3.28 5.34 -12.67
C THR A 108 -3.43 5.18 -14.17
N ASP A 109 -2.38 4.74 -14.84
CA ASP A 109 -2.38 4.48 -16.29
C ASP A 109 -3.33 3.33 -16.66
N SER A 110 -3.26 2.21 -15.92
CA SER A 110 -4.11 1.05 -16.17
C SER A 110 -5.62 1.35 -16.02
N LEU A 111 -5.98 2.22 -15.07
CA LEU A 111 -7.37 2.61 -14.83
C LEU A 111 -7.81 3.82 -15.64
N LEU A 112 -6.91 4.44 -16.40
CA LEU A 112 -7.15 5.70 -17.10
C LEU A 112 -7.74 6.75 -16.15
N VAL A 113 -7.06 6.98 -15.03
CA VAL A 113 -7.51 7.93 -14.00
C VAL A 113 -7.31 9.35 -14.51
N ASP A 114 -8.37 10.14 -14.47
CA ASP A 114 -8.33 11.57 -14.75
C ASP A 114 -8.43 12.36 -13.42
N PRO A 115 -7.33 12.99 -12.97
CA PRO A 115 -7.32 13.74 -11.71
C PRO A 115 -8.33 14.89 -11.65
N SER A 116 -8.84 15.36 -12.80
CA SER A 116 -9.82 16.45 -12.86
C SER A 116 -11.26 16.01 -12.60
N SER A 117 -11.55 14.71 -12.78
CA SER A 117 -12.91 14.16 -12.68
C SER A 117 -13.02 12.94 -11.76
N ASP A 118 -11.91 12.26 -11.50
CA ASP A 118 -11.88 11.12 -10.60
C ASP A 118 -11.56 11.50 -9.17
N ARG A 119 -12.15 10.77 -8.23
CA ARG A 119 -11.90 10.88 -6.80
C ARG A 119 -11.78 9.50 -6.18
N TRP A 120 -10.72 9.27 -5.43
CA TRP A 120 -10.50 8.04 -4.69
C TRP A 120 -11.27 8.03 -3.38
N LEU A 121 -11.84 6.86 -3.05
CA LEU A 121 -12.28 6.53 -1.68
C LEU A 121 -11.31 5.50 -1.08
N CYS A 122 -10.69 5.85 0.05
CA CYS A 122 -9.96 4.95 0.92
C CYS A 122 -10.81 4.62 2.14
N CYS A 123 -11.44 3.45 2.17
CA CYS A 123 -12.29 2.99 3.27
C CYS A 123 -11.79 1.68 3.90
N ILE A 124 -10.59 1.24 3.55
CA ILE A 124 -9.88 0.12 4.16
C ILE A 124 -8.65 0.63 4.93
N PRO A 125 -8.14 -0.12 5.93
CA PRO A 125 -7.12 0.41 6.84
C PRO A 125 -5.86 0.91 6.13
N VAL A 126 -5.46 2.14 6.43
CA VAL A 126 -4.23 2.78 5.90
C VAL A 126 -2.93 2.18 6.44
N SER A 127 -3.01 1.30 7.43
CA SER A 127 -1.88 0.51 7.94
C SER A 127 -1.50 -0.67 7.04
N HIS A 128 -2.37 -1.03 6.10
CA HIS A 128 -2.12 -2.06 5.09
C HIS A 128 -1.92 -1.44 3.72
N ILE A 129 -1.11 -2.10 2.90
CA ILE A 129 -0.77 -1.57 1.57
C ILE A 129 -1.99 -1.32 0.69
N GLY A 130 -3.06 -2.12 0.82
CA GLY A 130 -4.30 -1.92 0.05
C GLY A 130 -4.95 -0.56 0.29
N GLY A 131 -5.01 -0.08 1.54
CA GLY A 131 -5.50 1.26 1.88
C GLY A 131 -4.45 2.34 1.69
N LEU A 132 -3.22 2.08 2.14
CA LEU A 132 -2.13 3.04 2.04
C LEU A 132 -1.85 3.45 0.59
N SER A 133 -1.86 2.50 -0.34
CA SER A 133 -1.62 2.76 -1.76
C SER A 133 -2.69 3.67 -2.40
N VAL A 134 -3.91 3.68 -1.89
CA VAL A 134 -4.94 4.63 -2.35
C VAL A 134 -4.53 6.06 -1.99
N VAL A 135 -4.10 6.27 -0.75
CA VAL A 135 -3.67 7.59 -0.25
C VAL A 135 -2.40 8.06 -0.98
N THR A 136 -1.38 7.20 -1.06
CA THR A 136 -0.10 7.57 -1.69
C THR A 136 -0.27 7.84 -3.18
N ARG A 137 -1.09 7.05 -3.87
CA ARG A 137 -1.43 7.27 -5.28
C ARG A 137 -2.11 8.61 -5.49
N ALA A 138 -3.13 8.92 -4.70
CA ALA A 138 -3.83 10.20 -4.79
C ALA A 138 -2.89 11.39 -4.59
N LEU A 139 -2.03 11.34 -3.56
CA LEU A 139 -1.04 12.39 -3.29
C LEU A 139 -0.05 12.58 -4.44
N LEU A 140 0.44 11.48 -5.04
CA LEU A 140 1.46 11.53 -6.09
C LEU A 140 0.91 11.90 -7.47
N THR A 141 -0.37 11.65 -7.73
CA THR A 141 -1.02 11.94 -9.02
C THR A 141 -1.88 13.19 -9.01
N GLY A 142 -2.04 13.83 -7.84
CA GLY A 142 -2.91 14.99 -7.70
C GLY A 142 -4.40 14.68 -7.80
N THR A 143 -4.79 13.40 -7.65
CA THR A 143 -6.19 12.98 -7.63
C THR A 143 -6.78 13.24 -6.24
N GLU A 144 -8.01 13.72 -6.17
CA GLU A 144 -8.69 13.92 -4.89
C GLU A 144 -8.90 12.58 -4.16
N VAL A 145 -8.80 12.58 -2.82
CA VAL A 145 -9.04 11.40 -2.00
C VAL A 145 -9.86 11.70 -0.76
N GLU A 146 -10.88 10.90 -0.54
CA GLU A 146 -11.62 10.82 0.72
C GLU A 146 -11.13 9.61 1.51
N VAL A 147 -10.78 9.79 2.79
CA VAL A 147 -10.21 8.74 3.64
C VAL A 147 -11.07 8.55 4.87
N HIS A 148 -11.62 7.35 5.03
CA HIS A 148 -12.39 6.95 6.21
C HIS A 148 -11.49 6.32 7.27
N SER A 149 -11.82 6.52 8.54
CA SER A 149 -11.12 5.89 9.66
C SER A 149 -11.38 4.39 9.74
N GLU A 150 -12.55 3.95 9.28
CA GLU A 150 -13.01 2.57 9.27
C GLU A 150 -13.99 2.30 8.12
N PHE A 151 -14.19 1.03 7.79
CA PHE A 151 -15.17 0.64 6.78
C PHE A 151 -16.60 0.72 7.30
N SER A 152 -17.44 1.48 6.60
CA SER A 152 -18.89 1.52 6.78
C SER A 152 -19.56 1.48 5.41
N ALA A 153 -20.44 0.49 5.18
CA ALA A 153 -21.12 0.32 3.90
C ALA A 153 -21.92 1.57 3.51
N SER A 154 -22.72 2.09 4.44
CA SER A 154 -23.52 3.29 4.19
C SER A 154 -22.68 4.54 3.94
N ALA A 155 -21.54 4.70 4.64
CA ALA A 155 -20.62 5.80 4.40
C ALA A 155 -19.95 5.69 3.02
N CYS A 156 -19.51 4.48 2.62
CA CYS A 156 -18.93 4.24 1.29
C CYS A 156 -19.90 4.59 0.16
N GLU A 157 -21.16 4.15 0.25
CA GLU A 157 -22.17 4.49 -0.74
C GLU A 157 -22.54 5.97 -0.76
N LYS A 158 -22.52 6.64 0.41
CA LYS A 158 -22.71 8.08 0.49
C LYS A 158 -21.57 8.81 -0.22
N SER A 159 -20.29 8.39 0.01
CA SER A 159 -19.13 8.97 -0.66
C SER A 159 -19.22 8.80 -2.18
N ALA A 160 -19.64 7.60 -2.66
CA ALA A 160 -19.84 7.36 -4.09
C ALA A 160 -20.90 8.33 -4.68
N ARG A 161 -22.05 8.50 -4.03
CA ARG A 161 -23.09 9.45 -4.45
C ARG A 161 -22.65 10.93 -4.34
N SER A 162 -21.61 11.21 -3.55
CA SER A 162 -21.01 12.53 -3.39
C SER A 162 -19.80 12.78 -4.30
N GLY A 163 -19.53 11.86 -5.24
CA GLY A 163 -18.51 12.04 -6.28
C GLY A 163 -17.27 11.18 -6.20
N SER A 164 -17.15 10.26 -5.22
CA SER A 164 -16.06 9.27 -5.27
C SER A 164 -16.31 8.26 -6.39
N THR A 165 -15.37 8.18 -7.35
CA THR A 165 -15.50 7.37 -8.58
C THR A 165 -14.67 6.09 -8.53
N LEU A 166 -13.64 6.06 -7.67
CA LEU A 166 -12.66 4.99 -7.58
C LEU A 166 -12.57 4.48 -6.14
N VAL A 167 -12.48 3.15 -5.97
CA VAL A 167 -12.33 2.53 -4.65
C VAL A 167 -11.49 1.27 -4.71
N SER A 168 -10.71 0.99 -3.65
CA SER A 168 -10.04 -0.29 -3.46
C SER A 168 -10.68 -1.03 -2.28
N LEU A 169 -11.01 -2.31 -2.48
CA LEU A 169 -11.75 -3.12 -1.53
C LEU A 169 -11.14 -4.52 -1.38
N VAL A 170 -11.39 -5.12 -0.24
CA VAL A 170 -11.29 -6.57 -0.10
C VAL A 170 -12.64 -7.22 -0.44
N VAL A 171 -12.64 -8.50 -0.82
CA VAL A 171 -13.86 -9.22 -1.25
C VAL A 171 -15.02 -9.10 -0.25
N THR A 172 -14.72 -9.19 1.03
CA THR A 172 -15.74 -9.07 2.09
C THR A 172 -16.37 -7.69 2.20
N ALA A 173 -15.64 -6.64 1.90
CA ALA A 173 -16.14 -5.27 1.85
C ALA A 173 -16.95 -5.02 0.57
N MET A 174 -16.46 -5.49 -0.57
CA MET A 174 -17.14 -5.41 -1.86
C MET A 174 -18.56 -5.98 -1.81
N ARG A 175 -18.73 -7.13 -1.16
CA ARG A 175 -20.05 -7.80 -1.03
C ARG A 175 -21.06 -7.05 -0.14
N ARG A 176 -20.65 -5.98 0.52
CA ARG A 176 -21.48 -5.23 1.49
C ARG A 176 -21.97 -3.89 0.98
N ILE A 177 -21.55 -3.48 -0.22
CA ILE A 177 -21.89 -2.19 -0.81
C ILE A 177 -22.39 -2.36 -2.25
N ASP A 178 -23.13 -1.39 -2.76
CA ASP A 178 -23.47 -1.29 -4.17
C ASP A 178 -22.26 -0.74 -4.94
N VAL A 179 -21.47 -1.64 -5.53
CA VAL A 179 -20.26 -1.27 -6.28
C VAL A 179 -20.58 -0.60 -7.63
N SER A 180 -21.82 -0.69 -8.12
CA SER A 180 -22.24 -0.03 -9.37
C SER A 180 -22.20 1.49 -9.27
N LEU A 181 -22.13 2.03 -8.06
CA LEU A 181 -22.00 3.46 -7.79
C LEU A 181 -20.60 4.01 -8.14
N PHE A 182 -19.60 3.15 -8.32
CA PHE A 182 -18.23 3.54 -8.65
C PHE A 182 -17.93 3.30 -10.14
N ARG A 183 -17.07 4.13 -10.71
CA ARG A 183 -16.54 3.93 -12.07
C ARG A 183 -15.63 2.70 -12.14
N LYS A 184 -14.74 2.55 -11.17
CA LYS A 184 -13.82 1.41 -11.05
C LYS A 184 -13.64 0.98 -9.60
N VAL A 185 -13.57 -0.34 -9.40
CA VAL A 185 -13.37 -0.99 -8.09
C VAL A 185 -12.20 -1.94 -8.20
N LEU A 186 -11.12 -1.67 -7.48
CA LEU A 186 -10.01 -2.62 -7.34
C LEU A 186 -10.35 -3.61 -6.23
N VAL A 187 -10.23 -4.90 -6.50
CA VAL A 187 -10.53 -5.96 -5.54
C VAL A 187 -9.30 -6.84 -5.34
N GLY A 188 -8.83 -6.97 -4.10
CA GLY A 188 -7.64 -7.75 -3.79
C GLY A 188 -7.59 -8.28 -2.36
N GLY A 189 -6.44 -8.82 -1.98
CA GLY A 189 -6.09 -9.22 -0.61
C GLY A 189 -6.50 -10.63 -0.18
N SER A 190 -7.18 -11.39 -1.03
CA SER A 190 -7.52 -12.81 -0.81
C SER A 190 -8.01 -13.44 -2.12
N SER A 191 -8.37 -14.73 -2.11
CA SER A 191 -8.98 -15.39 -3.26
C SER A 191 -10.16 -14.58 -3.80
N ILE A 192 -10.10 -14.19 -5.07
CA ILE A 192 -11.07 -13.35 -5.73
C ILE A 192 -12.12 -14.23 -6.41
N PRO A 193 -13.44 -13.93 -6.26
CA PRO A 193 -14.50 -14.65 -6.98
C PRO A 193 -14.35 -14.54 -8.49
N VAL A 194 -14.73 -15.57 -9.22
CA VAL A 194 -14.74 -15.57 -10.69
C VAL A 194 -15.77 -14.56 -11.22
N ASP A 195 -16.91 -14.44 -10.53
CA ASP A 195 -18.02 -13.56 -10.94
C ASP A 195 -17.86 -12.16 -10.31
N LEU A 196 -16.96 -11.35 -10.84
CA LEU A 196 -16.84 -9.95 -10.44
C LEU A 196 -17.85 -9.07 -11.19
N PRO A 197 -18.35 -7.98 -10.56
CA PRO A 197 -19.10 -6.94 -11.26
C PRO A 197 -18.29 -6.35 -12.44
N PRO A 198 -18.93 -5.87 -13.53
CA PRO A 198 -18.22 -5.42 -14.74
C PRO A 198 -17.25 -4.25 -14.55
N ASN A 199 -17.42 -3.46 -13.49
CA ASN A 199 -16.57 -2.35 -13.14
C ASN A 199 -15.51 -2.71 -12.06
N ALA A 200 -15.51 -3.96 -11.59
CA ALA A 200 -14.52 -4.47 -10.63
C ALA A 200 -13.37 -5.14 -11.36
N ILE A 201 -12.18 -4.94 -10.88
CA ILE A 201 -10.90 -5.43 -11.41
C ILE A 201 -10.24 -6.29 -10.34
N ALA A 202 -9.97 -7.55 -10.65
CA ALA A 202 -9.20 -8.44 -9.79
C ALA A 202 -7.74 -7.97 -9.72
N THR A 203 -7.18 -7.87 -8.51
CA THR A 203 -5.78 -7.43 -8.35
C THR A 203 -4.97 -8.43 -7.55
N TYR A 204 -3.79 -8.78 -8.06
CA TYR A 204 -2.78 -9.52 -7.31
C TYR A 204 -1.58 -8.62 -7.04
N GLY A 205 -1.13 -8.68 -5.81
CA GLY A 205 0.03 -7.94 -5.30
C GLY A 205 0.10 -8.04 -3.78
N MET A 206 1.15 -7.49 -3.24
CA MET A 206 1.46 -7.58 -1.81
C MET A 206 2.13 -6.31 -1.32
N THR A 207 2.47 -6.26 -0.04
CA THR A 207 3.18 -5.10 0.52
C THR A 207 4.51 -4.87 -0.16
N GLU A 208 5.20 -5.93 -0.50
CA GLU A 208 6.51 -5.93 -1.17
C GLU A 208 6.47 -5.38 -2.59
N THR A 209 5.30 -5.36 -3.23
CA THR A 209 5.06 -4.75 -4.56
C THR A 209 4.43 -3.36 -4.49
N ALA A 210 4.36 -2.76 -3.30
CA ALA A 210 3.75 -1.46 -3.00
C ALA A 210 2.25 -1.34 -3.34
N SER A 211 1.65 -2.28 -4.02
CA SER A 211 0.21 -2.44 -4.34
C SER A 211 0.01 -3.64 -5.26
N GLY A 212 -1.14 -3.72 -5.95
CA GLY A 212 -1.38 -4.66 -7.04
C GLY A 212 -0.45 -4.41 -8.23
N VAL A 213 0.07 -5.48 -8.80
CA VAL A 213 0.95 -5.47 -9.99
C VAL A 213 0.42 -6.34 -11.14
N VAL A 214 -0.63 -7.13 -10.88
CA VAL A 214 -1.37 -7.91 -11.89
C VAL A 214 -2.85 -7.56 -11.78
N TYR A 215 -3.46 -7.16 -12.87
CA TYR A 215 -4.88 -6.81 -12.93
C TYR A 215 -5.60 -7.73 -13.91
N ASP A 216 -6.70 -8.36 -13.47
CA ASP A 216 -7.48 -9.35 -14.23
C ASP A 216 -6.62 -10.46 -14.87
N GLY A 217 -5.54 -10.85 -14.14
CA GLY A 217 -4.59 -11.86 -14.59
C GLY A 217 -3.44 -11.33 -15.44
N PHE A 218 -3.44 -10.07 -15.86
CA PHE A 218 -2.38 -9.50 -16.70
C PHE A 218 -1.44 -8.59 -15.90
N PRO A 219 -0.10 -8.74 -16.06
CA PRO A 219 0.87 -7.84 -15.46
C PRO A 219 0.67 -6.40 -15.94
N LEU A 220 0.81 -5.44 -15.01
CA LEU A 220 0.85 -4.03 -15.36
C LEU A 220 2.11 -3.67 -16.15
N GLU A 221 2.08 -2.54 -16.84
CA GLU A 221 3.23 -2.07 -17.63
C GLU A 221 4.51 -1.97 -16.77
N GLY A 222 5.61 -2.55 -17.25
CA GLY A 222 6.89 -2.59 -16.54
C GLY A 222 7.00 -3.70 -15.47
N VAL A 223 5.98 -4.56 -15.35
CA VAL A 223 6.01 -5.74 -14.48
C VAL A 223 6.35 -6.98 -15.29
N GLU A 224 7.38 -7.70 -14.86
CA GLU A 224 7.73 -9.01 -15.41
C GLU A 224 7.38 -10.10 -14.41
N ILE A 225 6.82 -11.20 -14.89
CA ILE A 225 6.48 -12.37 -14.09
C ILE A 225 7.14 -13.61 -14.68
N LYS A 226 7.74 -14.40 -13.81
CA LYS A 226 8.33 -15.71 -14.13
C LYS A 226 7.78 -16.74 -13.16
N ILE A 227 7.44 -17.92 -13.66
CA ILE A 227 7.16 -19.08 -12.80
C ILE A 227 8.42 -19.95 -12.74
N SER A 228 8.90 -20.22 -11.55
CA SER A 228 10.04 -21.11 -11.30
C SER A 228 9.68 -22.09 -10.19
N ASP A 229 9.75 -23.39 -10.47
CA ASP A 229 9.34 -24.45 -9.56
C ASP A 229 7.94 -24.26 -8.97
N GLY A 230 7.00 -23.76 -9.80
CA GLY A 230 5.63 -23.45 -9.41
C GLY A 230 5.46 -22.18 -8.61
N GLN A 231 6.53 -21.46 -8.28
CA GLN A 231 6.49 -20.20 -7.53
C GLN A 231 6.49 -19.00 -8.48
N ILE A 232 5.70 -17.98 -8.12
CA ILE A 232 5.67 -16.68 -8.81
C ILE A 232 6.90 -15.86 -8.38
N LEU A 233 7.68 -15.41 -9.37
CA LEU A 233 8.75 -14.45 -9.22
C LEU A 233 8.40 -13.18 -9.97
N ILE A 234 8.68 -12.01 -9.36
CA ILE A 234 8.31 -10.71 -9.89
C ILE A 234 9.55 -9.83 -10.06
N LYS A 235 9.64 -9.12 -11.21
CA LYS A 235 10.41 -7.89 -11.35
C LYS A 235 9.46 -6.74 -11.60
N SER A 236 9.63 -5.64 -10.86
CA SER A 236 8.80 -4.46 -11.00
C SER A 236 9.54 -3.24 -10.45
N PRO A 237 9.35 -2.05 -11.01
CA PRO A 237 9.89 -0.81 -10.44
C PRO A 237 9.24 -0.45 -9.09
N SER A 238 8.13 -1.11 -8.71
CA SER A 238 7.43 -0.88 -7.46
C SER A 238 7.86 -1.81 -6.32
N LEU A 239 8.88 -2.66 -6.52
CA LEU A 239 9.33 -3.59 -5.48
C LEU A 239 9.98 -2.87 -4.30
N LEU A 240 9.87 -3.52 -3.13
CA LEU A 240 10.55 -3.09 -1.91
C LEU A 240 12.06 -2.95 -2.15
N ARG A 241 12.71 -2.08 -1.38
CA ARG A 241 14.18 -2.03 -1.36
C ARG A 241 14.77 -3.20 -0.54
N CYS A 242 14.22 -3.44 0.64
CA CYS A 242 14.63 -4.52 1.55
C CYS A 242 13.59 -4.67 2.67
N TYR A 243 13.78 -5.64 3.54
CA TYR A 243 13.09 -5.66 4.83
C TYR A 243 13.81 -4.75 5.85
N ARG A 244 13.09 -4.25 6.84
CA ARG A 244 13.60 -3.32 7.87
C ARG A 244 14.76 -3.87 8.70
N ASN A 245 14.95 -5.18 8.73
CA ASN A 245 16.09 -5.85 9.34
C ASN A 245 17.33 -5.91 8.41
N GLY A 246 17.28 -5.28 7.25
CA GLY A 246 18.35 -5.23 6.25
C GLY A 246 18.41 -6.44 5.32
N VAL A 247 17.54 -7.42 5.48
CA VAL A 247 17.51 -8.60 4.60
C VAL A 247 16.93 -8.20 3.25
N SER A 248 17.70 -8.48 2.18
CA SER A 248 17.24 -8.40 0.79
C SER A 248 16.56 -9.72 0.41
N PRO A 249 15.31 -9.72 -0.10
CA PRO A 249 14.63 -10.93 -0.50
C PRO A 249 14.91 -11.37 -1.94
N PHE A 250 15.71 -10.61 -2.69
CA PHE A 250 15.93 -10.86 -4.12
C PHE A 250 16.86 -12.03 -4.39
N THR A 251 16.59 -12.73 -5.49
CA THR A 251 17.56 -13.67 -6.07
C THR A 251 18.77 -12.93 -6.66
N ASP A 252 19.84 -13.66 -6.97
CA ASP A 252 21.05 -13.09 -7.61
C ASP A 252 20.74 -12.42 -8.96
N GLU A 253 19.67 -12.88 -9.65
CA GLU A 253 19.20 -12.31 -10.91
C GLU A 253 18.26 -11.11 -10.72
N GLY A 254 17.98 -10.67 -9.48
CA GLY A 254 17.12 -9.56 -9.13
C GLY A 254 15.62 -9.84 -9.17
N TRP A 255 15.19 -11.12 -9.13
CA TRP A 255 13.80 -11.49 -9.00
C TRP A 255 13.37 -11.48 -7.53
N PHE A 256 12.15 -11.01 -7.28
CA PHE A 256 11.49 -11.13 -5.98
C PHE A 256 10.66 -12.42 -5.93
N PRO A 257 11.02 -13.41 -5.10
CA PRO A 257 10.23 -14.61 -4.88
C PRO A 257 9.08 -14.29 -3.94
N THR A 258 7.83 -14.41 -4.45
CA THR A 258 6.63 -14.00 -3.71
C THR A 258 6.27 -14.95 -2.57
N GLY A 259 6.63 -16.22 -2.68
CA GLY A 259 6.15 -17.29 -1.82
C GLY A 259 4.81 -17.87 -2.27
N ASP A 260 4.14 -17.25 -3.23
CA ASP A 260 2.87 -17.70 -3.78
C ASP A 260 3.12 -18.66 -4.97
N SER A 261 2.26 -19.65 -5.12
CA SER A 261 2.24 -20.53 -6.29
C SER A 261 1.40 -19.92 -7.40
N GLY A 262 1.75 -20.21 -8.66
CA GLY A 262 0.96 -19.79 -9.80
C GLY A 262 1.37 -20.43 -11.10
N GLU A 263 0.52 -20.25 -12.09
CA GLU A 263 0.70 -20.74 -13.46
C GLU A 263 0.15 -19.73 -14.47
N PHE A 264 0.61 -19.76 -15.71
CA PHE A 264 0.00 -19.03 -16.79
C PHE A 264 -1.05 -19.91 -17.50
N GLU A 265 -2.24 -19.35 -17.70
CA GLU A 265 -3.28 -19.97 -18.51
C GLU A 265 -2.94 -19.84 -20.02
N GLU A 266 -3.67 -20.57 -20.90
CA GLU A 266 -3.44 -20.55 -22.35
C GLU A 266 -3.61 -19.14 -22.97
N ASP A 267 -4.46 -18.30 -22.39
CA ASP A 267 -4.68 -16.91 -22.80
C ASP A 267 -3.63 -15.93 -22.25
N GLY A 268 -2.64 -16.42 -21.50
CA GLY A 268 -1.55 -15.64 -20.91
C GLY A 268 -1.88 -15.01 -19.54
N LYS A 269 -3.03 -15.30 -18.97
CA LYS A 269 -3.37 -14.84 -17.62
C LYS A 269 -2.59 -15.58 -16.56
N LEU A 270 -2.12 -14.83 -15.56
CA LEU A 270 -1.59 -15.39 -14.34
C LEU A 270 -2.73 -15.86 -13.44
N LYS A 271 -2.70 -17.13 -13.08
CA LYS A 271 -3.53 -17.73 -12.05
C LYS A 271 -2.68 -17.97 -10.80
N VAL A 272 -3.15 -17.49 -9.66
CA VAL A 272 -2.49 -17.55 -8.36
C VAL A 272 -3.20 -18.55 -7.46
#